data_e351e218171c7328df74b6f21ee75f77
#
_entry.id   e351e218171c7328df74b6f21ee75f77
#
_cell.length_a   1.000
_cell.length_b   1.000
_cell.length_c   1.000
_cell.angle_alpha   90.00
_cell.angle_beta   90.00
_cell.angle_gamma   90.00
#
_symmetry.space_group_name_H-M   'P 1'
#
loop_
_entity.id
_entity.type
_entity.pdbx_description
1 polymer ?
#
loop_
_entity_poly.entity_id
_entity_poly.type
_entity_poly.pdbx_seq_one_letter_code
_entity_poly.pdbx_strand_id
1 'polypeptide(L)'
;MAASRIKGITIEIGGDTTKLQTALKGVNNEIRNTQAQLKDVEKLLKLDPGNTELLAQKHRLLGDAVKETKEKLETLKTAAEQAEKALNDGTISKDQYDALQREIIETENELKRLEDRGYAFRY
;
A
#
# COMPACT_ATOMS: atom_id res chain seq x y z
N MET A 1 -0.44 11.18 -9.46
CA MET A 1 -0.78 10.72 -8.11
C MET A 1 -1.51 9.39 -8.17
N ALA A 2 -1.07 8.44 -7.38
CA ALA A 2 -1.66 7.09 -7.36
C ALA A 2 -3.18 7.13 -7.12
N ALA A 3 -3.65 7.98 -6.20
CA ALA A 3 -5.07 8.09 -5.86
C ALA A 3 -5.94 8.53 -7.04
N SER A 4 -5.40 9.33 -7.98
CA SER A 4 -6.18 9.80 -9.13
C SER A 4 -6.36 8.73 -10.21
N ARG A 5 -5.51 7.71 -10.23
CA ARG A 5 -5.60 6.61 -11.21
C ARG A 5 -6.85 5.79 -11.04
N ILE A 6 -7.34 5.66 -9.81
CA ILE A 6 -8.50 4.82 -9.48
C ILE A 6 -9.78 5.63 -9.30
N LYS A 7 -9.74 6.90 -9.73
CA LYS A 7 -10.91 7.78 -9.66
C LYS A 7 -12.08 7.17 -10.44
N GLY A 8 -13.27 7.17 -9.83
CA GLY A 8 -14.47 6.65 -10.46
C GLY A 8 -14.69 5.15 -10.25
N ILE A 9 -13.73 4.47 -9.62
CA ILE A 9 -13.87 3.05 -9.27
C ILE A 9 -14.48 2.94 -7.88
N THR A 10 -15.46 2.05 -7.74
CA THR A 10 -16.10 1.76 -6.45
C THR A 10 -15.75 0.36 -5.99
N ILE A 11 -15.89 0.13 -4.69
CA ILE A 11 -15.72 -1.18 -4.08
C ILE A 11 -16.92 -1.46 -3.17
N GLU A 12 -17.38 -2.69 -3.16
CA GLU A 12 -18.43 -3.13 -2.25
C GLU A 12 -17.82 -3.99 -1.15
N ILE A 13 -18.04 -3.58 0.09
CA ILE A 13 -17.54 -4.28 1.27
C ILE A 13 -18.69 -4.39 2.26
N GLY A 14 -19.04 -5.63 2.64
CA GLY A 14 -20.08 -5.85 3.64
C GLY A 14 -21.45 -5.31 3.25
N GLY A 15 -21.75 -5.29 1.96
CA GLY A 15 -23.04 -4.78 1.45
C GLY A 15 -23.06 -3.29 1.17
N ASP A 16 -22.03 -2.56 1.56
CA ASP A 16 -21.93 -1.12 1.33
C ASP A 16 -21.01 -0.83 0.16
N THR A 17 -21.46 0.05 -0.75
CA THR A 17 -20.66 0.51 -1.88
C THR A 17 -20.02 1.85 -1.55
N THR A 18 -18.72 1.96 -1.73
CA THR A 18 -17.99 3.20 -1.51
C THR A 18 -16.97 3.42 -2.63
N LYS A 19 -16.45 4.63 -2.73
CA LYS A 19 -15.36 4.92 -3.67
C LYS A 19 -14.10 4.21 -3.20
N LEU A 20 -13.38 3.59 -4.12
CA LEU A 20 -12.14 2.91 -3.78
C LEU A 20 -11.13 3.85 -3.13
N GLN A 21 -11.04 5.09 -3.61
CA GLN A 21 -10.19 6.11 -3.00
C GLN A 21 -10.50 6.31 -1.53
N THR A 22 -11.78 6.34 -1.18
CA THR A 22 -12.24 6.51 0.20
C THR A 22 -11.89 5.28 1.05
N ALA A 23 -12.07 4.08 0.49
CA ALA A 23 -11.74 2.84 1.19
C ALA A 23 -10.24 2.74 1.49
N LEU A 24 -9.39 3.30 0.63
CA LEU A 24 -7.94 3.25 0.80
C LEU A 24 -7.37 4.38 1.65
N LYS A 25 -8.16 5.40 1.95
CA LYS A 25 -7.68 6.61 2.61
C LYS A 25 -6.99 6.31 3.95
N GLY A 26 -7.60 5.47 4.77
CA GLY A 26 -7.06 5.11 6.08
C GLY A 26 -5.71 4.42 5.97
N VAL A 27 -5.63 3.37 5.16
CA VAL A 27 -4.39 2.60 5.00
C VAL A 27 -3.30 3.42 4.32
N ASN A 28 -3.66 4.29 3.37
CA ASN A 28 -2.69 5.18 2.74
C ASN A 28 -2.09 6.18 3.75
N ASN A 29 -2.90 6.68 4.66
CA ASN A 29 -2.43 7.56 5.73
C ASN A 29 -1.50 6.82 6.69
N GLU A 30 -1.83 5.60 7.06
CA GLU A 30 -0.98 4.75 7.91
C GLU A 30 0.38 4.49 7.24
N ILE A 31 0.36 4.12 5.96
CA ILE A 31 1.59 3.88 5.20
C ILE A 31 2.47 5.14 5.18
N ARG A 32 1.87 6.28 4.92
CA ARG A 32 2.59 7.56 4.87
C ARG A 32 3.24 7.88 6.22
N ASN A 33 2.52 7.67 7.31
CA ASN A 33 3.03 7.92 8.65
C ASN A 33 4.18 6.97 8.99
N THR A 34 4.03 5.71 8.66
CA THR A 34 5.08 4.70 8.90
C THR A 34 6.33 5.01 8.09
N GLN A 35 6.17 5.40 6.82
CA GLN A 35 7.29 5.78 5.96
C GLN A 35 8.02 7.02 6.48
N ALA A 36 7.28 7.99 7.01
CA ALA A 36 7.88 9.19 7.59
C ALA A 36 8.73 8.85 8.82
N GLN A 37 8.24 7.96 9.67
CA GLN A 37 8.99 7.50 10.84
C GLN A 37 10.23 6.69 10.44
N LEU A 38 10.10 5.82 9.43
CA LEU A 38 11.24 5.07 8.89
C LEU A 38 12.33 6.00 8.37
N LYS A 39 11.92 7.05 7.66
CA LYS A 39 12.86 8.03 7.13
C LYS A 39 13.63 8.72 8.26
N ASP A 40 12.94 9.09 9.33
CA ASP A 40 13.55 9.72 10.49
C ASP A 40 14.54 8.78 11.18
N VAL A 41 14.16 7.52 11.38
CA VAL A 41 15.02 6.51 11.99
C VAL A 41 16.25 6.26 11.13
N GLU A 42 16.09 6.12 9.82
CA GLU A 42 17.21 5.89 8.92
C GLU A 42 18.17 7.07 8.89
N LYS A 43 17.65 8.28 8.99
CA LYS A 43 18.46 9.49 9.07
C LYS A 43 19.35 9.49 10.33
N LEU A 44 18.77 9.13 11.47
CA LEU A 44 19.50 9.04 12.73
C LEU A 44 20.51 7.88 12.73
N LEU A 45 20.17 6.77 12.08
CA LEU A 45 21.09 5.63 11.95
C LEU A 45 22.31 5.95 11.11
N LYS A 46 22.24 6.88 10.20
CA LYS A 46 23.41 7.33 9.45
C LYS A 46 24.44 7.98 10.37
N LEU A 47 23.98 8.63 11.43
CA LEU A 47 24.83 9.29 12.41
C LEU A 47 25.29 8.34 13.51
N ASP A 48 24.51 7.31 13.80
CA ASP A 48 24.76 6.35 14.87
C ASP A 48 24.33 4.95 14.44
N PRO A 49 25.10 4.31 13.52
CA PRO A 49 24.68 3.03 12.91
C PRO A 49 24.52 1.86 13.89
N GLY A 50 25.19 1.91 15.03
CA GLY A 50 25.14 0.86 16.03
C GLY A 50 24.07 1.05 17.11
N ASN A 51 23.25 2.08 17.00
CA ASN A 51 22.24 2.37 18.01
C ASN A 51 21.19 1.28 18.04
N THR A 52 21.15 0.50 19.12
CA THR A 52 20.27 -0.65 19.24
C THR A 52 18.79 -0.28 19.31
N GLU A 53 18.47 0.86 19.93
CA GLU A 53 17.08 1.33 20.00
C GLU A 53 16.58 1.73 18.60
N LEU A 54 17.40 2.43 17.82
CA LEU A 54 17.02 2.81 16.46
C LEU A 54 16.88 1.60 15.55
N LEU A 55 17.76 0.61 15.71
CA LEU A 55 17.67 -0.64 14.95
C LEU A 55 16.39 -1.39 15.28
N ALA A 56 16.00 -1.43 16.56
CA ALA A 56 14.73 -2.04 16.98
C ALA A 56 13.52 -1.30 16.39
N GLN A 57 13.55 0.03 16.39
CA GLN A 57 12.50 0.83 15.79
C GLN A 57 12.40 0.58 14.30
N LYS A 58 13.52 0.54 13.60
CA LYS A 58 13.53 0.26 12.16
C LYS A 58 12.89 -1.10 11.86
N HIS A 59 13.25 -2.12 12.62
CA HIS A 59 12.68 -3.45 12.45
C HIS A 59 11.17 -3.45 12.63
N ARG A 60 10.69 -2.83 13.70
CA ARG A 60 9.26 -2.72 13.99
C ARG A 60 8.52 -1.96 12.90
N LEU A 61 9.07 -0.82 12.46
CA LEU A 61 8.45 0.02 11.44
C LEU A 61 8.41 -0.66 10.08
N LEU A 62 9.43 -1.44 9.73
CA LEU A 62 9.40 -2.25 8.51
C LEU A 62 8.29 -3.30 8.58
N GLY A 63 8.12 -3.94 9.73
CA GLY A 63 7.02 -4.89 9.95
C GLY A 63 5.66 -4.24 9.80
N ASP A 64 5.49 -3.05 10.36
CA ASP A 64 4.26 -2.29 10.24
C ASP A 64 3.98 -1.90 8.78
N ALA A 65 5.02 -1.45 8.07
CA ALA A 65 4.89 -1.08 6.66
C ALA A 65 4.48 -2.27 5.79
N VAL A 66 5.05 -3.44 6.05
CA VAL A 66 4.67 -4.68 5.34
C VAL A 66 3.20 -5.00 5.60
N LYS A 67 2.78 -4.97 6.85
CA LYS A 67 1.39 -5.26 7.23
C LYS A 67 0.41 -4.31 6.54
N GLU A 68 0.69 -3.02 6.60
CA GLU A 68 -0.17 -1.99 6.00
C GLU A 68 -0.24 -2.13 4.47
N THR A 69 0.90 -2.43 3.84
CA THR A 69 0.95 -2.62 2.40
C THR A 69 0.20 -3.87 1.96
N LYS A 70 0.25 -4.94 2.75
CA LYS A 70 -0.55 -6.14 2.49
C LYS A 70 -2.05 -5.85 2.60
N GLU A 71 -2.46 -5.07 3.58
CA GLU A 71 -3.86 -4.66 3.73
C GLU A 71 -4.33 -3.86 2.53
N LYS A 72 -3.51 -2.92 2.07
CA LYS A 72 -3.80 -2.14 0.87
C LYS A 72 -3.94 -3.04 -0.36
N LEU A 73 -3.01 -3.96 -0.53
CA LEU A 73 -3.02 -4.89 -1.67
C LEU A 73 -4.27 -5.76 -1.67
N GLU A 74 -4.69 -6.25 -0.51
CA GLU A 74 -5.90 -7.06 -0.38
C GLU A 74 -7.14 -6.28 -0.80
N THR A 75 -7.26 -5.04 -0.34
CA THR A 75 -8.36 -4.16 -0.74
C THR A 75 -8.35 -3.92 -2.25
N LEU A 76 -7.18 -3.67 -2.83
CA LEU A 76 -7.05 -3.47 -4.28
C LEU A 76 -7.43 -4.72 -5.07
N LYS A 77 -7.05 -5.90 -4.61
CA LYS A 77 -7.41 -7.16 -5.28
C LYS A 77 -8.90 -7.42 -5.23
N THR A 78 -9.54 -7.13 -4.10
CA THR A 78 -11.00 -7.23 -4.00
C THR A 78 -11.67 -6.28 -4.98
N ALA A 79 -11.17 -5.05 -5.08
CA ALA A 79 -11.68 -4.09 -6.05
C ALA A 79 -11.47 -4.57 -7.49
N ALA A 80 -10.35 -5.23 -7.78
CA ALA A 80 -10.07 -5.75 -9.12
C ALA A 80 -11.04 -6.84 -9.54
N GLU A 81 -11.41 -7.73 -8.62
CA GLU A 81 -12.41 -8.76 -8.90
C GLU A 81 -13.75 -8.14 -9.27
N GLN A 82 -14.17 -7.12 -8.53
CA GLN A 82 -15.41 -6.39 -8.80
C GLN A 82 -15.31 -5.55 -10.07
N ALA A 83 -14.14 -4.96 -10.32
CA ALA A 83 -13.89 -4.13 -11.49
C ALA A 83 -13.95 -4.93 -12.80
N GLU A 84 -13.54 -6.18 -12.77
CA GLU A 84 -13.63 -7.05 -13.95
C GLU A 84 -15.08 -7.18 -14.41
N LYS A 85 -15.99 -7.41 -13.46
CA LYS A 85 -17.42 -7.45 -13.74
C LYS A 85 -17.94 -6.10 -14.24
N ALA A 86 -17.52 -5.01 -13.60
CA ALA A 86 -17.92 -3.67 -13.99
C ALA A 86 -17.45 -3.31 -15.40
N LEU A 87 -16.25 -3.79 -15.78
CA LEU A 87 -15.72 -3.62 -17.14
C LEU A 87 -16.62 -4.35 -18.15
N ASN A 88 -16.99 -5.59 -17.85
CA ASN A 88 -17.86 -6.39 -18.71
C ASN A 88 -19.24 -5.79 -18.84
N ASP A 89 -19.74 -5.17 -17.78
CA ASP A 89 -21.05 -4.52 -17.76
C ASP A 89 -21.02 -3.11 -18.38
N GLY A 90 -19.84 -2.61 -18.71
CA GLY A 90 -19.68 -1.27 -19.26
C GLY A 90 -19.75 -0.14 -18.23
N THR A 91 -19.74 -0.46 -16.93
CA THR A 91 -19.83 0.53 -15.86
C THR A 91 -18.53 1.31 -15.70
N ILE A 92 -17.40 0.70 -15.98
CA ILE A 92 -16.09 1.37 -15.99
C ILE A 92 -15.42 1.19 -17.35
N SER A 93 -14.50 2.08 -17.68
CA SER A 93 -13.75 2.01 -18.93
C SER A 93 -12.55 1.07 -18.81
N LYS A 94 -12.03 0.65 -19.95
CA LYS A 94 -10.78 -0.11 -20.02
C LYS A 94 -9.62 0.67 -19.39
N ASP A 95 -9.59 1.98 -19.60
CA ASP A 95 -8.54 2.84 -19.01
C ASP A 95 -8.59 2.83 -17.48
N GLN A 96 -9.79 2.85 -16.90
CA GLN A 96 -9.97 2.75 -15.45
C GLN A 96 -9.51 1.39 -14.93
N TYR A 97 -9.86 0.33 -15.62
CA TYR A 97 -9.43 -1.02 -15.26
C TYR A 97 -7.92 -1.15 -15.31
N ASP A 98 -7.30 -0.67 -16.38
CA ASP A 98 -5.84 -0.71 -16.54
C ASP A 98 -5.13 0.12 -15.46
N ALA A 99 -5.70 1.26 -15.09
CA ALA A 99 -5.17 2.08 -14.01
C ALA A 99 -5.20 1.34 -12.66
N LEU A 100 -6.26 0.60 -12.40
CA LEU A 100 -6.35 -0.24 -11.19
C LEU A 100 -5.28 -1.33 -11.20
N GLN A 101 -5.07 -1.98 -12.35
CA GLN A 101 -4.03 -3.01 -12.48
C GLN A 101 -2.64 -2.42 -12.21
N ARG A 102 -2.36 -1.22 -12.72
CA ARG A 102 -1.08 -0.55 -12.45
C ARG A 102 -0.90 -0.26 -10.96
N GLU A 103 -1.96 0.17 -10.28
CA GLU A 103 -1.91 0.41 -8.84
C GLU A 103 -1.59 -0.87 -8.06
N ILE A 104 -2.17 -1.98 -8.46
CA ILE A 104 -1.90 -3.29 -7.86
C ILE A 104 -0.43 -3.66 -8.06
N ILE A 105 0.08 -3.52 -9.27
CA ILE A 105 1.48 -3.84 -9.58
C ILE A 105 2.44 -2.98 -8.75
N GLU A 106 2.18 -1.69 -8.65
CA GLU A 106 2.99 -0.80 -7.83
C GLU A 106 2.98 -1.20 -6.35
N THR A 107 1.82 -1.59 -5.84
CA THR A 107 1.68 -2.02 -4.45
C THR A 107 2.40 -3.34 -4.20
N GLU A 108 2.32 -4.28 -5.14
CA GLU A 108 3.06 -5.54 -5.06
C GLU A 108 4.58 -5.31 -5.07
N ASN A 109 5.04 -4.39 -5.91
CA ASN A 109 6.46 -4.05 -5.99
C ASN A 109 6.93 -3.38 -4.70
N GLU A 110 6.12 -2.51 -4.13
CA GLU A 110 6.43 -1.87 -2.85
C GLU A 110 6.51 -2.89 -1.72
N LEU A 111 5.57 -3.83 -1.68
CA LEU A 111 5.58 -4.89 -0.68
C LEU A 111 6.86 -5.71 -0.79
N LYS A 112 7.25 -6.08 -2.01
CA LYS A 112 8.47 -6.84 -2.24
C LYS A 112 9.70 -6.08 -1.75
N ARG A 113 9.80 -4.78 -2.05
CA ARG A 113 10.91 -3.95 -1.59
C ARG A 113 10.99 -3.90 -0.06
N LEU A 114 9.84 -3.79 0.60
CA LEU A 114 9.77 -3.76 2.06
C LEU A 114 10.18 -5.09 2.67
N GLU A 115 9.74 -6.19 2.09
CA GLU A 115 10.11 -7.53 2.55
C GLU A 115 11.60 -7.79 2.36
N ASP A 116 12.17 -7.37 1.24
CA ASP A 116 13.61 -7.50 0.99
C ASP A 116 14.42 -6.70 1.99
N ARG A 117 13.99 -5.48 2.33
CA ARG A 117 14.62 -4.65 3.36
C ARG A 117 14.56 -5.32 4.73
N GLY A 118 13.44 -5.96 5.05
CA GLY A 118 13.28 -6.69 6.29
C GLY A 118 14.22 -7.88 6.41
N TYR A 119 14.41 -8.62 5.32
CA TYR A 119 15.37 -9.72 5.28
C TYR A 119 16.81 -9.23 5.43
N ALA A 120 17.18 -8.18 4.71
CA ALA A 120 18.51 -7.59 4.81
C ALA A 120 18.80 -7.11 6.23
N PHE A 121 17.81 -6.60 6.93
CA PHE A 121 17.94 -6.12 8.29
C PHE A 121 18.19 -7.24 9.31
N ARG A 122 17.71 -8.44 9.04
CA ARG A 122 17.85 -9.58 9.97
C ARG A 122 19.27 -10.08 10.12
N TYR A 123 20.13 -9.70 9.21
CA TYR A 123 21.54 -10.06 9.24
C TYR A 123 22.41 -8.90 9.71
#